data_ec1d8663403ecfcb58fdb65ddfcc6afb
#
_entry.id   ec1d8663403ecfcb58fdb65ddfcc6afb
#
_cell.length_a   1.000
_cell.length_b   1.000
_cell.length_c   1.000
_cell.angle_alpha   90.00
_cell.angle_beta   90.00
_cell.angle_gamma   90.00
#
_symmetry.space_group_name_H-M   'P 1'
#
loop_
_entity.id
_entity.type
_entity.pdbx_description
1 polymer ?
#
loop_
_entity_poly.entity_id
_entity_poly.type
_entity_poly.pdbx_seq_one_letter_code
_entity_poly.pdbx_strand_id
1 'polypeptide(L)'
;MSFNIAVAGKGGSGKTSVASLVIRYLLKNGSGPILAIDADPNANLGESLGLTVEQTVGLMLDAFQKDKINIPPGMNKQSYLDYKLNEIIIESKGLDLVTMGRGEGSECYCYPNLILKKFADSLAENYAYTVMDNEAGMEHLSRRTTQNVDGLFIISDHSVKGIRTVARIQGLVSDLKLVVKRQLVIINFVPTKLDPLVIEELDRLGIDSIATIPQDEEVYEYDLRLKSLLDLPDTSKAVRAVNDLMTNLFKTEGTHTKGGKNDSADY
;
A
#
# COMPACT_ATOMS: atom_id res chain seq x y z
N MET A 1 -3.64 13.27 12.04
CA MET A 1 -3.76 11.79 11.91
C MET A 1 -3.44 11.44 10.47
N SER A 2 -2.59 10.46 10.24
CA SER A 2 -2.25 9.95 8.90
C SER A 2 -3.45 9.24 8.27
N PHE A 3 -3.63 9.38 6.96
CA PHE A 3 -4.59 8.58 6.20
C PHE A 3 -3.88 7.35 5.64
N ASN A 4 -4.25 6.17 6.11
CA ASN A 4 -3.53 4.92 5.84
C ASN A 4 -4.24 4.11 4.75
N ILE A 5 -3.54 3.90 3.63
CA ILE A 5 -3.99 3.07 2.51
C ILE A 5 -3.15 1.79 2.47
N ALA A 6 -3.80 0.64 2.46
CA ALA A 6 -3.16 -0.63 2.23
C ALA A 6 -3.63 -1.22 0.89
N VAL A 7 -2.68 -1.66 0.07
CA VAL A 7 -2.93 -2.32 -1.20
C VAL A 7 -2.67 -3.81 -1.04
N ALA A 8 -3.65 -4.64 -1.33
CA ALA A 8 -3.59 -6.10 -1.22
C ALA A 8 -4.16 -6.75 -2.48
N GLY A 9 -3.88 -8.02 -2.71
CA GLY A 9 -4.43 -8.72 -3.88
C GLY A 9 -3.57 -9.90 -4.31
N LYS A 10 -4.01 -10.56 -5.37
CA LYS A 10 -3.31 -11.70 -5.98
C LYS A 10 -1.95 -11.28 -6.58
N GLY A 11 -0.98 -12.21 -6.60
CA GLY A 11 0.27 -12.02 -7.33
C GLY A 11 0.00 -11.71 -8.81
N GLY A 12 0.70 -10.71 -9.37
CA GLY A 12 0.56 -10.30 -10.77
C GLY A 12 -0.71 -9.49 -11.10
N SER A 13 -1.50 -9.05 -10.11
CA SER A 13 -2.69 -8.22 -10.35
C SER A 13 -2.37 -6.72 -10.54
N GLY A 14 -1.11 -6.31 -10.42
CA GLY A 14 -0.68 -4.91 -10.57
C GLY A 14 -0.82 -4.08 -9.29
N LYS A 15 -0.68 -4.70 -8.12
CA LYS A 15 -0.71 -4.01 -6.82
C LYS A 15 0.27 -2.84 -6.75
N THR A 16 1.55 -3.10 -7.06
CA THR A 16 2.62 -2.11 -7.05
C THR A 16 2.36 -0.95 -8.01
N SER A 17 1.87 -1.24 -9.23
CA SER A 17 1.51 -0.20 -10.17
C SER A 17 0.36 0.66 -9.66
N VAL A 18 -0.68 0.04 -9.06
CA VAL A 18 -1.80 0.80 -8.46
C VAL A 18 -1.31 1.62 -7.26
N ALA A 19 -0.47 1.05 -6.38
CA ALA A 19 0.13 1.79 -5.25
C ALA A 19 0.91 3.02 -5.75
N SER A 20 1.72 2.86 -6.79
CA SER A 20 2.49 3.96 -7.41
C SER A 20 1.58 5.04 -8.00
N LEU A 21 0.48 4.67 -8.66
CA LEU A 21 -0.50 5.64 -9.18
C LEU A 21 -1.27 6.36 -8.06
N VAL A 22 -1.57 5.68 -6.96
CA VAL A 22 -2.15 6.29 -5.75
C VAL A 22 -1.17 7.31 -5.15
N ILE A 23 0.11 6.94 -5.00
CA ILE A 23 1.16 7.85 -4.52
C ILE A 23 1.28 9.05 -5.46
N ARG A 24 1.27 8.83 -6.79
CA ARG A 24 1.28 9.91 -7.79
C ARG A 24 0.10 10.88 -7.59
N TYR A 25 -1.10 10.36 -7.38
CA TYR A 25 -2.27 11.19 -7.09
C TYR A 25 -2.07 12.03 -5.83
N LEU A 26 -1.59 11.42 -4.74
CA LEU A 26 -1.36 12.09 -3.47
C LEU A 26 -0.27 13.16 -3.56
N LEU A 27 0.80 12.93 -4.32
CA LEU A 27 1.84 13.92 -4.58
C LEU A 27 1.31 15.16 -5.31
N LYS A 28 0.35 14.97 -6.23
CA LYS A 28 -0.23 16.07 -7.02
C LYS A 28 -1.37 16.80 -6.31
N ASN A 29 -2.17 16.11 -5.53
CA ASN A 29 -3.44 16.60 -5.01
C ASN A 29 -3.52 16.58 -3.46
N GLY A 30 -2.62 15.86 -2.80
CA GLY A 30 -2.58 15.78 -1.34
C GLY A 30 -1.97 17.01 -0.68
N SER A 31 -2.18 17.11 0.62
CA SER A 31 -1.64 18.19 1.44
C SER A 31 -0.74 17.62 2.53
N GLY A 32 0.51 17.30 2.19
CA GLY A 32 1.50 16.87 3.18
C GLY A 32 2.36 15.69 2.71
N PRO A 33 3.34 15.30 3.52
CA PRO A 33 4.29 14.25 3.16
C PRO A 33 3.64 12.87 3.14
N ILE A 34 4.16 12.01 2.27
CA ILE A 34 3.71 10.64 2.05
C ILE A 34 4.79 9.68 2.53
N LEU A 35 4.40 8.66 3.30
CA LEU A 35 5.22 7.50 3.57
C LEU A 35 4.77 6.34 2.68
N ALA A 36 5.63 5.91 1.76
CA ALA A 36 5.46 4.69 1.02
C ALA A 36 6.14 3.53 1.76
N ILE A 37 5.46 2.40 1.85
CA ILE A 37 5.97 1.20 2.51
C ILE A 37 5.87 0.05 1.50
N ASP A 38 7.02 -0.46 1.10
CA ASP A 38 7.10 -1.69 0.31
C ASP A 38 7.24 -2.89 1.24
N ALA A 39 6.14 -3.59 1.46
CA ALA A 39 6.09 -4.78 2.30
C ALA A 39 6.24 -6.09 1.50
N ASP A 40 6.53 -6.02 0.19
CA ASP A 40 6.85 -7.18 -0.64
C ASP A 40 8.36 -7.50 -0.54
N PRO A 41 8.75 -8.75 -0.25
CA PRO A 41 10.15 -9.15 -0.28
C PRO A 41 10.87 -8.91 -1.62
N ASN A 42 10.12 -8.80 -2.73
CA ASN A 42 10.69 -8.53 -4.05
C ASN A 42 11.08 -7.05 -4.25
N ALA A 43 10.61 -6.15 -3.39
CA ALA A 43 11.05 -4.75 -3.33
C ALA A 43 10.86 -3.96 -4.66
N ASN A 44 9.70 -4.11 -5.30
CA ASN A 44 9.44 -3.54 -6.63
C ASN A 44 8.89 -2.09 -6.59
N LEU A 45 8.41 -1.63 -5.44
CA LEU A 45 7.76 -0.31 -5.34
C LEU A 45 8.77 0.82 -5.59
N GLY A 46 10.00 0.69 -5.06
CA GLY A 46 11.05 1.68 -5.27
C GLY A 46 11.32 1.92 -6.75
N GLU A 47 11.54 0.84 -7.52
CA GLU A 47 11.77 0.92 -8.97
C GLU A 47 10.57 1.56 -9.69
N SER A 48 9.36 1.15 -9.35
CA SER A 48 8.12 1.70 -9.90
C SER A 48 7.94 3.20 -9.61
N LEU A 49 8.50 3.70 -8.51
CA LEU A 49 8.53 5.12 -8.14
C LEU A 49 9.75 5.87 -8.71
N GLY A 50 10.69 5.18 -9.37
CA GLY A 50 11.94 5.76 -9.86
C GLY A 50 12.95 6.08 -8.75
N LEU A 51 12.87 5.37 -7.62
CA LEU A 51 13.77 5.50 -6.48
C LEU A 51 14.76 4.34 -6.44
N THR A 52 16.02 4.63 -6.19
CA THR A 52 17.05 3.59 -6.01
C THR A 52 17.03 3.06 -4.58
N VAL A 53 16.79 1.77 -4.43
CA VAL A 53 16.75 1.09 -3.12
C VAL A 53 18.09 0.39 -2.91
N GLU A 54 18.97 0.98 -2.10
CA GLU A 54 20.27 0.40 -1.76
C GLU A 54 20.21 -0.46 -0.49
N GLN A 55 19.35 -0.10 0.45
CA GLN A 55 19.20 -0.74 1.74
C GLN A 55 17.74 -1.11 2.01
N THR A 56 17.55 -2.26 2.65
CA THR A 56 16.23 -2.73 3.05
C THR A 56 16.23 -3.14 4.52
N VAL A 57 15.05 -3.26 5.12
CA VAL A 57 14.91 -3.76 6.50
C VAL A 57 15.55 -5.14 6.64
N GLY A 58 15.34 -6.04 5.65
CA GLY A 58 15.92 -7.37 5.66
C GLY A 58 17.45 -7.35 5.69
N LEU A 59 18.08 -6.64 4.75
CA LEU A 59 19.54 -6.51 4.69
C LEU A 59 20.12 -5.85 5.95
N MET A 60 19.45 -4.79 6.44
CA MET A 60 19.87 -4.11 7.67
C MET A 60 19.81 -5.04 8.89
N LEU A 61 18.76 -5.86 9.02
CA LEU A 61 18.64 -6.81 10.11
C LEU A 61 19.68 -7.90 10.05
N ASP A 62 20.03 -8.40 8.85
CA ASP A 62 21.11 -9.37 8.66
C ASP A 62 22.47 -8.78 9.05
N ALA A 63 22.77 -7.56 8.62
CA ALA A 63 23.97 -6.84 9.04
C ALA A 63 23.99 -6.65 10.56
N PHE A 64 22.87 -6.21 11.14
CA PHE A 64 22.74 -6.04 12.58
C PHE A 64 22.95 -7.34 13.36
N GLN A 65 22.52 -8.49 12.85
CA GLN A 65 22.76 -9.77 13.50
C GLN A 65 24.23 -10.20 13.44
N LYS A 66 24.92 -9.91 12.32
CA LYS A 66 26.36 -10.17 12.15
C LYS A 66 27.21 -9.25 13.06
N ASP A 67 26.79 -7.99 13.22
CA ASP A 67 27.54 -6.94 13.92
C ASP A 67 27.09 -6.67 15.36
N LYS A 68 26.44 -7.63 16.02
CA LYS A 68 25.95 -7.50 17.43
C LYS A 68 26.99 -6.98 18.44
N ILE A 69 28.28 -7.01 18.07
CA ILE A 69 29.41 -6.66 18.92
C ILE A 69 29.76 -5.16 18.83
N ASN A 70 29.27 -4.44 17.83
CA ASN A 70 29.73 -3.06 17.51
C ASN A 70 28.71 -1.96 17.85
N ILE A 71 27.83 -2.19 18.81
CA ILE A 71 26.93 -1.12 19.30
C ILE A 71 27.79 -0.03 19.97
N PRO A 72 27.63 1.25 19.57
CA PRO A 72 28.41 2.34 20.16
C PRO A 72 28.27 2.40 21.71
N PRO A 73 29.35 2.71 22.44
CA PRO A 73 29.28 2.86 23.88
C PRO A 73 28.20 3.88 24.29
N GLY A 74 27.36 3.48 25.27
CA GLY A 74 26.26 4.33 25.74
C GLY A 74 24.93 4.20 24.99
N MET A 75 24.89 3.46 23.87
CA MET A 75 23.67 3.20 23.14
C MET A 75 23.13 1.79 23.47
N ASN A 76 21.84 1.69 23.80
CA ASN A 76 21.22 0.38 23.96
C ASN A 76 20.83 -0.22 22.59
N LYS A 77 20.58 -1.54 22.58
CA LYS A 77 20.28 -2.28 21.37
C LYS A 77 19.08 -1.73 20.58
N GLN A 78 18.02 -1.29 21.27
CA GLN A 78 16.81 -0.76 20.64
C GLN A 78 17.10 0.58 19.97
N SER A 79 17.77 1.50 20.67
CA SER A 79 18.14 2.81 20.12
C SER A 79 19.07 2.69 18.90
N TYR A 80 19.96 1.69 18.89
CA TYR A 80 20.82 1.43 17.74
C TYR A 80 20.04 0.86 16.55
N LEU A 81 19.08 -0.04 16.83
CA LEU A 81 18.18 -0.55 15.80
C LEU A 81 17.33 0.59 15.19
N ASP A 82 16.75 1.44 16.03
CA ASP A 82 15.94 2.59 15.58
C ASP A 82 16.78 3.56 14.75
N TYR A 83 18.03 3.82 15.15
CA TYR A 83 18.98 4.62 14.38
C TYR A 83 19.22 4.00 12.99
N LYS A 84 19.51 2.69 12.93
CA LYS A 84 19.76 1.97 11.69
C LYS A 84 18.51 1.91 10.78
N LEU A 85 17.33 1.82 11.34
CA LEU A 85 16.08 1.88 10.58
C LEU A 85 15.85 3.26 9.96
N ASN A 86 16.24 4.33 10.65
CA ASN A 86 16.17 5.68 10.07
C ASN A 86 17.17 5.88 8.92
N GLU A 87 18.34 5.23 8.95
CA GLU A 87 19.33 5.31 7.86
C GLU A 87 18.87 4.67 6.54
N ILE A 88 17.90 3.76 6.57
CA ILE A 88 17.40 3.07 5.37
C ILE A 88 16.17 3.75 4.74
N ILE A 89 15.69 4.83 5.32
CA ILE A 89 14.61 5.63 4.70
C ILE A 89 15.18 6.31 3.46
N ILE A 90 14.50 6.13 2.34
CA ILE A 90 14.82 6.84 1.10
C ILE A 90 13.95 8.10 1.08
N GLU A 91 14.59 9.25 1.29
CA GLU A 91 13.92 10.54 1.30
C GLU A 91 13.87 11.14 -0.11
N SER A 92 12.69 11.62 -0.50
CA SER A 92 12.46 12.33 -1.75
C SER A 92 11.49 13.49 -1.53
N LYS A 93 11.28 14.31 -2.54
CA LYS A 93 10.43 15.51 -2.41
C LYS A 93 8.96 15.13 -2.17
N GLY A 94 8.54 15.25 -0.91
CA GLY A 94 7.16 14.96 -0.48
C GLY A 94 6.82 13.47 -0.36
N LEU A 95 7.81 12.59 -0.51
CA LEU A 95 7.66 11.14 -0.50
C LEU A 95 8.89 10.50 0.13
N ASP A 96 8.68 9.73 1.18
CA ASP A 96 9.71 8.88 1.75
C ASP A 96 9.32 7.41 1.56
N LEU A 97 10.32 6.56 1.33
CA LEU A 97 10.12 5.13 1.07
C LEU A 97 10.88 4.29 2.09
N VAL A 98 10.19 3.30 2.65
CA VAL A 98 10.78 2.21 3.43
C VAL A 98 10.48 0.89 2.75
N THR A 99 11.53 0.08 2.53
CA THR A 99 11.41 -1.20 1.82
C THR A 99 11.78 -2.36 2.74
N MET A 100 10.91 -3.39 2.79
CA MET A 100 11.16 -4.61 3.55
C MET A 100 12.33 -5.40 2.96
N GLY A 101 12.26 -5.73 1.68
CA GLY A 101 13.27 -6.54 0.99
C GLY A 101 13.44 -7.95 1.56
N ARG A 102 14.39 -8.70 1.00
CA ARG A 102 14.77 -10.03 1.47
C ARG A 102 16.00 -9.93 2.36
N GLY A 103 15.99 -10.65 3.49
CA GLY A 103 17.20 -10.99 4.24
C GLY A 103 17.89 -12.21 3.64
N GLU A 104 19.19 -12.40 3.92
CA GLU A 104 20.01 -13.52 3.43
C GLU A 104 19.76 -14.84 4.18
N GLY A 105 18.97 -14.83 5.26
CA GLY A 105 18.73 -15.98 6.13
C GLY A 105 17.60 -16.89 5.67
N SER A 106 17.66 -18.18 6.05
CA SER A 106 16.58 -19.16 5.86
C SER A 106 15.40 -18.97 6.83
N GLU A 107 15.44 -17.92 7.64
CA GLU A 107 14.45 -17.68 8.68
C GLU A 107 13.17 -17.03 8.14
N CYS A 108 12.05 -17.34 8.78
CA CYS A 108 10.75 -16.80 8.49
C CYS A 108 10.78 -15.26 8.49
N TYR A 109 10.22 -14.61 7.47
CA TYR A 109 10.02 -13.15 7.38
C TYR A 109 9.17 -12.53 8.50
N CYS A 110 8.79 -13.32 9.50
CA CYS A 110 7.98 -12.89 10.63
C CYS A 110 8.64 -11.77 11.44
N TYR A 111 9.96 -11.86 11.64
CA TYR A 111 10.69 -10.88 12.43
C TYR A 111 10.96 -9.57 11.65
N PRO A 112 11.47 -9.60 10.41
CA PRO A 112 11.54 -8.40 9.56
C PRO A 112 10.20 -7.67 9.45
N ASN A 113 9.10 -8.39 9.22
CA ASN A 113 7.76 -7.80 9.15
C ASN A 113 7.33 -7.12 10.46
N LEU A 114 7.64 -7.72 11.61
CA LEU A 114 7.31 -7.11 12.90
C LEU A 114 8.13 -5.82 13.14
N ILE A 115 9.39 -5.79 12.72
CA ILE A 115 10.24 -4.61 12.82
C ILE A 115 9.75 -3.52 11.89
N LEU A 116 9.53 -3.85 10.60
CA LEU A 116 8.99 -2.91 9.63
C LEU A 116 7.68 -2.29 10.13
N LYS A 117 6.78 -3.13 10.66
CA LYS A 117 5.53 -2.64 11.23
C LYS A 117 5.74 -1.62 12.35
N LYS A 118 6.50 -1.98 13.39
CA LYS A 118 6.73 -1.07 14.53
C LYS A 118 7.35 0.24 14.07
N PHE A 119 8.25 0.15 13.11
CA PHE A 119 8.90 1.31 12.53
C PHE A 119 7.92 2.16 11.72
N ALA A 120 7.13 1.53 10.83
CA ALA A 120 6.09 2.20 10.06
C ALA A 120 5.05 2.88 10.96
N ASP A 121 4.58 2.20 12.00
CA ASP A 121 3.62 2.76 12.98
C ASP A 121 4.21 3.99 13.70
N SER A 122 5.51 3.95 14.04
CA SER A 122 6.19 5.10 14.70
C SER A 122 6.40 6.28 13.75
N LEU A 123 6.60 6.02 12.46
CA LEU A 123 6.79 7.06 11.44
C LEU A 123 5.46 7.68 10.98
N ALA A 124 4.41 6.88 10.89
CA ALA A 124 3.13 7.27 10.27
C ALA A 124 2.54 8.55 10.88
N GLU A 125 2.81 8.84 12.16
CA GLU A 125 2.34 10.06 12.81
C GLU A 125 2.93 11.35 12.21
N ASN A 126 4.09 11.25 11.54
CA ASN A 126 4.78 12.37 10.92
C ASN A 126 4.33 12.63 9.48
N TYR A 127 3.51 11.74 8.91
CA TYR A 127 3.07 11.81 7.52
C TYR A 127 1.58 12.08 7.43
N ALA A 128 1.17 12.81 6.38
CA ALA A 128 -0.24 13.03 6.08
C ALA A 128 -0.89 11.76 5.51
N TYR A 129 -0.11 11.00 4.74
CA TYR A 129 -0.56 9.78 4.07
C TYR A 129 0.45 8.66 4.25
N THR A 130 -0.04 7.44 4.42
CA THR A 130 0.77 6.22 4.35
C THR A 130 0.18 5.31 3.28
N VAL A 131 1.00 4.85 2.33
CA VAL A 131 0.61 3.89 1.30
C VAL A 131 1.48 2.65 1.43
N MET A 132 0.85 1.51 1.73
CA MET A 132 1.52 0.23 1.91
C MET A 132 1.20 -0.70 0.74
N ASP A 133 2.24 -1.10 -0.02
CA ASP A 133 2.17 -2.16 -1.02
C ASP A 133 2.49 -3.50 -0.36
N ASN A 134 1.51 -4.39 -0.31
CA ASN A 134 1.67 -5.69 0.35
C ASN A 134 2.01 -6.79 -0.65
N GLU A 135 2.74 -7.81 -0.18
CA GLU A 135 2.95 -9.06 -0.92
C GLU A 135 1.62 -9.71 -1.34
N ALA A 136 1.70 -10.66 -2.27
CA ALA A 136 0.55 -11.46 -2.66
C ALA A 136 -0.02 -12.24 -1.46
N GLY A 137 -1.29 -11.97 -1.14
CA GLY A 137 -1.97 -12.51 0.04
C GLY A 137 -2.13 -11.48 1.14
N MET A 138 -2.61 -11.93 2.29
CA MET A 138 -2.89 -11.09 3.46
C MET A 138 -2.01 -11.47 4.66
N GLU A 139 -0.98 -12.28 4.46
CA GLU A 139 -0.18 -12.82 5.57
C GLU A 139 0.50 -11.70 6.36
N HIS A 140 0.90 -10.63 5.69
CA HIS A 140 1.49 -9.45 6.33
C HIS A 140 0.45 -8.62 7.10
N LEU A 141 -0.74 -8.41 6.54
CA LEU A 141 -1.85 -7.78 7.25
C LEU A 141 -2.32 -8.63 8.44
N SER A 142 -2.30 -9.98 8.31
CA SER A 142 -2.67 -10.90 9.38
C SER A 142 -1.77 -10.82 10.60
N ARG A 143 -0.52 -10.47 10.40
CA ARG A 143 0.48 -10.35 11.47
C ARG A 143 0.48 -8.98 12.15
N ARG A 144 -0.63 -8.24 12.08
CA ARG A 144 -0.84 -6.94 12.72
C ARG A 144 0.03 -5.81 12.16
N THR A 145 0.27 -5.78 10.84
CA THR A 145 1.07 -4.72 10.20
C THR A 145 0.40 -3.36 10.19
N THR A 146 -0.93 -3.27 10.31
CA THR A 146 -1.63 -2.00 10.49
C THR A 146 -2.88 -2.24 11.32
N GLN A 147 -3.01 -1.60 12.48
CA GLN A 147 -4.21 -1.75 13.31
C GLN A 147 -5.38 -0.93 12.76
N ASN A 148 -5.11 0.16 12.05
CA ASN A 148 -6.11 1.06 11.48
C ASN A 148 -5.80 1.31 10.00
N VAL A 149 -6.62 0.81 9.11
CA VAL A 149 -6.56 1.05 7.67
C VAL A 149 -7.76 1.91 7.30
N ASP A 150 -7.51 3.13 6.79
CA ASP A 150 -8.57 4.02 6.33
C ASP A 150 -9.14 3.52 4.99
N GLY A 151 -8.26 3.07 4.08
CA GLY A 151 -8.63 2.48 2.80
C GLY A 151 -7.89 1.17 2.51
N LEU A 152 -8.60 0.05 2.41
CA LEU A 152 -8.05 -1.22 1.91
C LEU A 152 -8.44 -1.38 0.45
N PHE A 153 -7.45 -1.33 -0.44
CA PHE A 153 -7.61 -1.56 -1.87
C PHE A 153 -7.27 -3.01 -2.18
N ILE A 154 -8.27 -3.77 -2.61
CA ILE A 154 -8.12 -5.18 -2.97
C ILE A 154 -8.04 -5.28 -4.50
N ILE A 155 -6.84 -5.50 -5.01
CA ILE A 155 -6.56 -5.51 -6.44
C ILE A 155 -6.74 -6.91 -7.02
N SER A 156 -7.51 -6.99 -8.09
CA SER A 156 -7.72 -8.20 -8.87
C SER A 156 -7.43 -7.97 -10.35
N ASP A 157 -7.05 -9.02 -11.05
CA ASP A 157 -7.18 -9.07 -12.51
C ASP A 157 -8.66 -9.30 -12.90
N HIS A 158 -9.00 -9.12 -14.15
CA HIS A 158 -10.35 -9.28 -14.69
C HIS A 158 -10.75 -10.75 -14.95
N SER A 159 -10.28 -11.68 -14.11
CA SER A 159 -10.62 -13.10 -14.21
C SER A 159 -11.54 -13.56 -13.07
N VAL A 160 -12.39 -14.55 -13.33
CA VAL A 160 -13.21 -15.21 -12.29
C VAL A 160 -12.35 -15.71 -11.13
N LYS A 161 -11.15 -16.24 -11.42
CA LYS A 161 -10.22 -16.69 -10.39
C LYS A 161 -9.70 -15.53 -9.53
N GLY A 162 -9.47 -14.38 -10.14
CA GLY A 162 -9.10 -13.14 -9.45
C GLY A 162 -10.20 -12.71 -8.48
N ILE A 163 -11.45 -12.68 -8.93
CA ILE A 163 -12.61 -12.30 -8.10
C ILE A 163 -12.79 -13.24 -6.91
N ARG A 164 -12.62 -14.55 -7.10
CA ARG A 164 -12.63 -15.52 -5.98
C ARG A 164 -11.51 -15.25 -4.96
N THR A 165 -10.37 -14.72 -5.41
CA THR A 165 -9.29 -14.33 -4.50
C THR A 165 -9.68 -13.09 -3.70
N VAL A 166 -10.38 -12.13 -4.30
CA VAL A 166 -10.95 -10.97 -3.58
C VAL A 166 -11.82 -11.42 -2.41
N ALA A 167 -12.78 -12.32 -2.66
CA ALA A 167 -13.66 -12.83 -1.61
C ALA A 167 -12.87 -13.51 -0.46
N ARG A 168 -11.80 -14.24 -0.78
CA ARG A 168 -10.93 -14.85 0.25
C ARG A 168 -10.22 -13.78 1.08
N ILE A 169 -9.73 -12.72 0.44
CA ILE A 169 -9.08 -11.59 1.13
C ILE A 169 -10.09 -10.90 2.05
N GLN A 170 -11.31 -10.64 1.59
CA GLN A 170 -12.37 -10.06 2.42
C GLN A 170 -12.72 -10.94 3.62
N GLY A 171 -12.78 -12.26 3.42
CA GLY A 171 -12.95 -13.24 4.51
C GLY A 171 -11.82 -13.15 5.54
N LEU A 172 -10.57 -13.11 5.09
CA LEU A 172 -9.41 -12.96 5.98
C LEU A 172 -9.44 -11.65 6.78
N VAL A 173 -9.85 -10.53 6.18
CA VAL A 173 -10.02 -9.24 6.90
C VAL A 173 -10.98 -9.41 8.06
N SER A 174 -12.10 -10.12 7.83
CA SER A 174 -13.11 -10.39 8.85
C SER A 174 -12.60 -11.34 9.94
N ASP A 175 -11.94 -12.44 9.55
CA ASP A 175 -11.41 -13.46 10.48
C ASP A 175 -10.34 -12.87 11.40
N LEU A 176 -9.49 -11.98 10.86
CA LEU A 176 -8.42 -11.33 11.60
C LEU A 176 -8.89 -10.11 12.39
N LYS A 177 -10.16 -9.75 12.28
CA LYS A 177 -10.76 -8.56 12.93
C LYS A 177 -9.96 -7.29 12.68
N LEU A 178 -9.48 -7.11 11.46
CA LEU A 178 -8.78 -5.88 11.08
C LEU A 178 -9.75 -4.70 11.07
N VAL A 179 -9.34 -3.58 11.64
CA VAL A 179 -10.14 -2.35 11.61
C VAL A 179 -9.90 -1.66 10.28
N VAL A 180 -10.79 -1.88 9.33
CA VAL A 180 -10.75 -1.26 8.00
C VAL A 180 -11.97 -0.36 7.86
N LYS A 181 -11.74 0.96 7.67
CA LYS A 181 -12.85 1.91 7.52
C LYS A 181 -13.57 1.72 6.19
N ARG A 182 -12.83 1.48 5.12
CA ARG A 182 -13.38 1.29 3.76
C ARG A 182 -12.62 0.18 3.03
N GLN A 183 -13.35 -0.70 2.40
CA GLN A 183 -12.81 -1.67 1.45
C GLN A 183 -13.26 -1.29 0.05
N LEU A 184 -12.33 -1.29 -0.89
CA LEU A 184 -12.58 -1.03 -2.29
C LEU A 184 -11.93 -2.13 -3.14
N VAL A 185 -12.75 -2.80 -3.94
CA VAL A 185 -12.26 -3.79 -4.91
C VAL A 185 -11.90 -3.07 -6.21
N ILE A 186 -10.69 -3.28 -6.69
CA ILE A 186 -10.19 -2.68 -7.93
C ILE A 186 -9.87 -3.80 -8.92
N ILE A 187 -10.63 -3.84 -10.01
CA ILE A 187 -10.36 -4.77 -11.11
C ILE A 187 -9.44 -4.06 -12.10
N ASN A 188 -8.21 -4.55 -12.17
CA ASN A 188 -7.15 -3.97 -12.99
C ASN A 188 -7.03 -4.69 -14.33
N PHE A 189 -6.35 -4.05 -15.30
CA PHE A 189 -6.10 -4.54 -16.65
C PHE A 189 -7.38 -4.84 -17.44
N VAL A 190 -8.47 -4.09 -17.19
CA VAL A 190 -9.71 -4.29 -17.92
C VAL A 190 -9.52 -3.87 -19.38
N PRO A 191 -9.69 -4.77 -20.37
CA PRO A 191 -9.40 -4.44 -21.78
C PRO A 191 -10.36 -3.38 -22.33
N THR A 192 -11.66 -3.61 -22.29
CA THR A 192 -12.71 -2.66 -22.70
C THR A 192 -13.92 -2.77 -21.79
N LYS A 193 -14.34 -3.98 -21.50
CA LYS A 193 -15.47 -4.30 -20.63
C LYS A 193 -15.12 -5.54 -19.81
N LEU A 194 -15.74 -5.67 -18.66
CA LEU A 194 -15.70 -6.91 -17.90
C LEU A 194 -16.46 -8.00 -18.64
N ASP A 195 -15.90 -9.21 -18.63
CA ASP A 195 -16.56 -10.39 -19.14
C ASP A 195 -17.84 -10.68 -18.34
N PRO A 196 -18.96 -11.07 -18.98
CA PRO A 196 -20.19 -11.43 -18.26
C PRO A 196 -20.01 -12.46 -17.15
N LEU A 197 -19.10 -13.43 -17.31
CA LEU A 197 -18.80 -14.42 -16.28
C LEU A 197 -18.14 -13.79 -15.03
N VAL A 198 -17.37 -12.71 -15.23
CA VAL A 198 -16.77 -11.96 -14.11
C VAL A 198 -17.86 -11.19 -13.36
N ILE A 199 -18.79 -10.58 -14.09
CA ILE A 199 -19.93 -9.85 -13.50
C ILE A 199 -20.80 -10.83 -12.71
N GLU A 200 -21.16 -11.96 -13.29
CA GLU A 200 -21.94 -13.01 -12.61
C GLU A 200 -21.23 -13.50 -11.32
N GLU A 201 -19.92 -13.66 -11.35
CA GLU A 201 -19.16 -14.08 -10.17
C GLU A 201 -19.10 -12.99 -9.09
N LEU A 202 -19.02 -11.71 -9.47
CA LEU A 202 -19.12 -10.57 -8.54
C LEU A 202 -20.47 -10.57 -7.84
N ASP A 203 -21.56 -10.70 -8.61
CA ASP A 203 -22.94 -10.75 -8.09
C ASP A 203 -23.13 -11.96 -7.15
N ARG A 204 -22.63 -13.13 -7.56
CA ARG A 204 -22.69 -14.37 -6.76
C ARG A 204 -21.99 -14.24 -5.41
N LEU A 205 -20.92 -13.45 -5.35
CA LEU A 205 -20.12 -13.24 -4.13
C LEU A 205 -20.53 -11.99 -3.35
N GLY A 206 -21.53 -11.23 -3.83
CA GLY A 206 -22.01 -10.00 -3.19
C GLY A 206 -20.95 -8.89 -3.15
N ILE A 207 -20.13 -8.77 -4.21
CA ILE A 207 -19.08 -7.74 -4.33
C ILE A 207 -19.61 -6.58 -5.15
N ASP A 208 -20.19 -5.58 -4.48
CA ASP A 208 -20.89 -4.46 -5.14
C ASP A 208 -20.02 -3.21 -5.31
N SER A 209 -19.04 -3.00 -4.42
CA SER A 209 -18.17 -1.81 -4.45
C SER A 209 -16.92 -2.07 -5.27
N ILE A 210 -17.01 -1.89 -6.58
CA ILE A 210 -15.91 -2.10 -7.52
C ILE A 210 -15.50 -0.79 -8.21
N ALA A 211 -14.19 -0.65 -8.45
CA ALA A 211 -13.62 0.27 -9.40
C ALA A 211 -12.87 -0.50 -10.49
N THR A 212 -12.74 0.05 -11.67
CA THR A 212 -12.00 -0.57 -12.76
C THR A 212 -10.87 0.32 -13.23
N ILE A 213 -9.70 -0.29 -13.47
CA ILE A 213 -8.57 0.36 -14.11
C ILE A 213 -8.39 -0.31 -15.49
N PRO A 214 -8.50 0.44 -16.58
CA PRO A 214 -8.33 -0.11 -17.90
C PRO A 214 -6.87 -0.55 -18.16
N GLN A 215 -6.70 -1.53 -19.03
CA GLN A 215 -5.39 -1.85 -19.58
C GLN A 215 -4.84 -0.60 -20.29
N ASP A 216 -3.59 -0.27 -19.99
CA ASP A 216 -2.93 0.93 -20.50
C ASP A 216 -1.54 0.61 -21.02
N GLU A 217 -1.33 0.86 -22.32
CA GLU A 217 -0.06 0.61 -22.98
C GLU A 217 1.05 1.54 -22.47
N GLU A 218 0.70 2.76 -22.02
CA GLU A 218 1.70 3.68 -21.47
C GLU A 218 2.26 3.13 -20.16
N VAL A 219 1.43 2.54 -19.29
CA VAL A 219 1.89 1.88 -18.05
C VAL A 219 2.84 0.72 -18.40
N TYR A 220 2.46 -0.11 -19.36
CA TYR A 220 3.29 -1.22 -19.81
C TYR A 220 4.65 -0.75 -20.38
N GLU A 221 4.66 0.29 -21.20
CA GLU A 221 5.88 0.87 -21.78
C GLU A 221 6.81 1.48 -20.72
N TYR A 222 6.23 2.11 -19.68
CA TYR A 222 6.99 2.65 -18.57
C TYR A 222 7.63 1.55 -17.73
N ASP A 223 6.88 0.52 -17.40
CA ASP A 223 7.34 -0.65 -16.66
C ASP A 223 8.44 -1.40 -17.44
N LEU A 224 8.22 -1.67 -18.74
CA LEU A 224 9.20 -2.31 -19.61
C LEU A 224 10.54 -1.55 -19.69
N ARG A 225 10.50 -0.23 -19.57
CA ARG A 225 11.69 0.64 -19.68
C ARG A 225 12.22 1.11 -18.33
N LEU A 226 11.74 0.55 -17.23
CA LEU A 226 12.10 0.92 -15.87
C LEU A 226 11.97 2.43 -15.61
N LYS A 227 10.93 3.05 -16.17
CA LYS A 227 10.61 4.45 -15.95
C LYS A 227 9.65 4.60 -14.78
N SER A 228 9.82 5.67 -14.01
CA SER A 228 8.94 5.98 -12.91
C SER A 228 7.48 6.15 -13.35
N LEU A 229 6.54 5.41 -12.74
CA LEU A 229 5.11 5.61 -12.97
C LEU A 229 4.60 6.95 -12.45
N LEU A 230 5.40 7.66 -11.63
CA LEU A 230 5.10 9.04 -11.22
C LEU A 230 5.12 10.00 -12.41
N ASP A 231 5.92 9.70 -13.45
CA ASP A 231 6.10 10.52 -14.64
C ASP A 231 5.08 10.23 -15.76
N LEU A 232 4.16 9.29 -15.54
CA LEU A 232 3.09 9.01 -16.51
C LEU A 232 2.31 10.29 -16.83
N PRO A 233 1.93 10.52 -18.10
CA PRO A 233 1.13 11.68 -18.47
C PRO A 233 -0.28 11.60 -17.87
N ASP A 234 -0.89 12.77 -17.61
CA ASP A 234 -2.28 12.83 -17.10
C ASP A 234 -3.30 12.32 -18.14
N THR A 235 -2.88 12.09 -19.38
CA THR A 235 -3.68 11.48 -20.45
C THR A 235 -3.79 9.96 -20.35
N SER A 236 -2.89 9.29 -19.63
CA SER A 236 -2.93 7.85 -19.38
C SER A 236 -4.28 7.42 -18.83
N LYS A 237 -4.83 6.33 -19.37
CA LYS A 237 -6.14 5.80 -18.96
C LYS A 237 -6.12 5.32 -17.51
N ALA A 238 -5.05 4.66 -17.11
CA ALA A 238 -4.87 4.16 -15.75
C ALA A 238 -4.73 5.32 -14.75
N VAL A 239 -3.97 6.36 -15.10
CA VAL A 239 -3.85 7.58 -14.29
C VAL A 239 -5.22 8.23 -14.08
N ARG A 240 -6.02 8.41 -15.12
CA ARG A 240 -7.37 8.99 -15.01
C ARG A 240 -8.27 8.15 -14.12
N ALA A 241 -8.29 6.83 -14.32
CA ALA A 241 -9.11 5.92 -13.52
C ALA A 241 -8.74 5.99 -12.03
N VAL A 242 -7.44 6.02 -11.68
CA VAL A 242 -7.00 6.16 -10.29
C VAL A 242 -7.30 7.56 -9.74
N ASN A 243 -7.16 8.62 -10.55
CA ASN A 243 -7.52 9.98 -10.12
C ASN A 243 -9.02 10.09 -9.78
N ASP A 244 -9.89 9.51 -10.60
CA ASP A 244 -11.34 9.49 -10.36
C ASP A 244 -11.69 8.71 -9.09
N LEU A 245 -11.06 7.53 -8.91
CA LEU A 245 -11.21 6.68 -7.75
C LEU A 245 -10.81 7.43 -6.46
N MET A 246 -9.63 8.03 -6.44
CA MET A 246 -9.12 8.73 -5.27
C MET A 246 -9.93 9.99 -4.97
N THR A 247 -10.35 10.73 -6.00
CA THR A 247 -11.21 11.91 -5.84
C THR A 247 -12.55 11.53 -5.19
N ASN A 248 -13.14 10.40 -5.60
CA ASN A 248 -14.38 9.91 -5.01
C ASN A 248 -14.18 9.41 -3.57
N LEU A 249 -13.06 8.77 -3.29
CA LEU A 249 -12.70 8.32 -1.94
C LEU A 249 -12.68 9.50 -0.96
N PHE A 250 -12.02 10.60 -1.31
CA PHE A 250 -11.90 11.78 -0.44
C PHE A 250 -13.16 12.65 -0.39
N LYS A 251 -13.98 12.72 -1.47
CA LYS A 251 -15.26 13.43 -1.43
C LYS A 251 -16.24 12.86 -0.41
N THR A 252 -16.29 11.55 -0.29
CA THR A 252 -17.14 10.88 0.69
C THR A 252 -16.70 11.10 2.14
N GLU A 253 -15.45 11.49 2.41
CA GLU A 253 -14.99 11.90 3.75
C GLU A 253 -15.50 13.29 4.15
N GLY A 254 -15.56 14.23 3.20
CA GLY A 254 -16.03 15.60 3.48
C GLY A 254 -17.52 15.70 3.85
N THR A 255 -18.33 14.69 3.53
CA THR A 255 -19.76 14.65 3.88
C THR A 255 -20.04 14.12 5.28
N HIS A 256 -19.15 13.30 5.87
CA HIS A 256 -19.35 12.79 7.23
C HIS A 256 -18.91 13.74 8.35
N THR A 257 -18.12 14.77 8.04
CA THR A 257 -17.65 15.75 9.03
C THR A 257 -18.58 16.94 9.24
N LYS A 258 -19.66 17.09 8.44
CA LYS A 258 -20.62 18.20 8.54
C LYS A 258 -21.94 17.87 9.27
N GLY A 259 -22.10 16.64 9.77
CA GLY A 259 -23.34 16.18 10.43
C GLY A 259 -23.34 16.19 11.95
N GLY A 260 -22.58 17.07 12.60
CA GLY A 260 -22.47 17.11 14.06
C GLY A 260 -22.43 18.51 14.64
N LYS A 261 -23.43 19.35 14.33
CA LYS A 261 -23.78 20.56 15.15
C LYS A 261 -25.20 20.96 14.79
N ASN A 262 -26.07 20.71 15.70
CA ASN A 262 -27.22 21.46 16.24
C ASN A 262 -28.23 20.44 16.78
N ASP A 263 -28.46 20.44 18.07
CA ASP A 263 -29.55 21.08 18.76
C ASP A 263 -29.47 20.74 20.25
N SER A 264 -29.10 21.69 21.01
CA SER A 264 -29.52 21.79 22.40
C SER A 264 -29.67 23.25 22.74
N ALA A 265 -30.82 23.77 22.43
CA ALA A 265 -31.34 24.99 23.07
C ALA A 265 -32.75 24.66 23.56
N ASP A 266 -32.93 25.05 24.82
CA ASP A 266 -34.20 25.30 25.48
C ASP A 266 -35.04 24.12 25.97
N TYR A 267 -34.89 23.74 27.24
CA TYR A 267 -35.85 24.04 28.33
C TYR A 267 -35.23 23.59 29.65
#